data_5035c466e53703757219ddb397504437
#
_entry.id   5035c466e53703757219ddb397504437
#
_cell.length_a   1.000
_cell.length_b   1.000
_cell.length_c   1.000
_cell.angle_alpha   90.00
_cell.angle_beta   90.00
_cell.angle_gamma   90.00
#
_symmetry.space_group_name_H-M   'P 1'
#
loop_
_entity.id
_entity.type
_entity.pdbx_description
1 polymer ?
#
loop_
_entity_poly.entity_id
_entity_poly.type
_entity_poly.pdbx_seq_one_letter_code
_entity_poly.pdbx_strand_id
1 'polypeptide(L)'
;PYMYWIAGQVKKRNMPMELVLLPIVESAFDPHATSGANAAGIWQIIPSTGRNYGLKQTRSYDARRDVVASTTAALDMMQRLNKMFDGDWLLTVAAYNSGEGRVLKAMKANKARGKSTDFWSLSLPQETKIYVPKMLALSDILKNSKRYGVQLPTPDESRALARVRLSNPVDIQQVADMTGMSVSKLKTFNAGVKGSTLGASGPQYVMVPQKHAEQLRESLASG
;
A
#
# COMPACT_ATOMS: atom_id res chain seq x y z
N PRO A 1 -2.69 11.18 4.17
CA PRO A 1 -3.61 11.09 3.04
C PRO A 1 -3.77 9.66 2.53
N TYR A 2 -2.71 8.86 2.49
CA TYR A 2 -2.77 7.47 2.00
C TYR A 2 -3.64 6.58 2.88
N MET A 3 -3.62 6.80 4.18
CA MET A 3 -4.34 5.96 5.15
C MET A 3 -5.85 5.90 4.86
N TYR A 4 -6.46 7.02 4.53
CA TYR A 4 -7.90 7.06 4.20
C TYR A 4 -8.23 6.22 2.96
N TRP A 5 -7.43 6.35 1.91
CA TRP A 5 -7.62 5.55 0.70
C TRP A 5 -7.52 4.06 0.99
N ILE A 6 -6.44 3.67 1.68
CA ILE A 6 -6.17 2.27 2.01
C ILE A 6 -7.23 1.71 2.94
N ALA A 7 -7.60 2.46 3.99
CA ALA A 7 -8.66 2.04 4.92
C ALA A 7 -9.98 1.80 4.20
N GLY A 8 -10.34 2.67 3.25
CA GLY A 8 -11.54 2.50 2.42
C GLY A 8 -11.51 1.21 1.61
N GLN A 9 -10.37 0.88 1.01
CA GLN A 9 -10.21 -0.36 0.23
C GLN A 9 -10.26 -1.61 1.11
N VAL A 10 -9.61 -1.58 2.27
CA VAL A 10 -9.64 -2.67 3.24
C VAL A 10 -11.07 -2.93 3.72
N LYS A 11 -11.81 -1.87 4.04
CA LYS A 11 -13.20 -1.95 4.49
C LYS A 11 -14.12 -2.54 3.41
N LYS A 12 -13.97 -2.11 2.17
CA LYS A 12 -14.76 -2.62 1.04
C LYS A 12 -14.58 -4.12 0.83
N ARG A 13 -13.43 -4.66 1.17
CA ARG A 13 -13.10 -6.08 1.01
C ARG A 13 -13.38 -6.90 2.27
N ASN A 14 -13.93 -6.30 3.32
CA ASN A 14 -14.16 -6.94 4.62
C ASN A 14 -12.90 -7.59 5.21
N MET A 15 -11.76 -6.94 5.03
CA MET A 15 -10.48 -7.38 5.55
C MET A 15 -10.17 -6.70 6.89
N PRO A 16 -9.28 -7.27 7.72
CA PRO A 16 -8.90 -6.65 9.00
C PRO A 16 -8.27 -5.27 8.81
N MET A 17 -8.69 -4.31 9.63
CA MET A 17 -8.18 -2.94 9.55
C MET A 17 -6.70 -2.84 9.92
N GLU A 18 -6.17 -3.82 10.65
CA GLU A 18 -4.74 -3.91 10.98
C GLU A 18 -3.85 -3.92 9.73
N LEU A 19 -4.38 -4.36 8.59
CA LEU A 19 -3.63 -4.35 7.32
C LEU A 19 -3.24 -2.95 6.85
N VAL A 20 -3.97 -1.92 7.29
CA VAL A 20 -3.61 -0.51 7.02
C VAL A 20 -2.25 -0.15 7.62
N LEU A 21 -1.80 -0.89 8.62
CA LEU A 21 -0.54 -0.65 9.30
C LEU A 21 0.68 -1.21 8.54
N LEU A 22 0.46 -2.11 7.58
CA LEU A 22 1.56 -2.72 6.82
C LEU A 22 2.39 -1.69 6.05
N PRO A 23 1.81 -0.70 5.36
CA PRO A 23 2.62 0.35 4.74
C PRO A 23 3.46 1.16 5.73
N ILE A 24 3.05 1.27 6.98
CA ILE A 24 3.86 1.92 8.03
C ILE A 24 5.09 1.06 8.31
N VAL A 25 4.90 -0.23 8.53
CA VAL A 25 5.99 -1.18 8.81
C VAL A 25 6.93 -1.30 7.62
N GLU A 26 6.38 -1.32 6.40
CA GLU A 26 7.15 -1.51 5.16
C GLU A 26 7.94 -0.27 4.76
N SER A 27 7.33 0.91 4.81
CA SER A 27 7.88 2.10 4.17
C SER A 27 7.59 3.41 4.87
N ALA A 28 6.91 3.41 6.03
CA ALA A 28 6.40 4.62 6.68
C ALA A 28 5.56 5.48 5.71
N PHE A 29 4.78 4.85 4.84
CA PHE A 29 3.99 5.47 3.77
C PHE A 29 4.80 6.26 2.75
N ASP A 30 6.08 5.93 2.56
CA ASP A 30 6.90 6.59 1.53
C ASP A 30 6.75 5.88 0.19
N PRO A 31 6.07 6.49 -0.80
CA PRO A 31 5.89 5.86 -2.12
C PRO A 31 7.18 5.79 -2.93
N HIS A 32 8.22 6.54 -2.54
CA HIS A 32 9.53 6.50 -3.17
C HIS A 32 10.48 5.47 -2.57
N ALA A 33 10.07 4.80 -1.47
CA ALA A 33 10.92 3.82 -0.79
C ALA A 33 11.31 2.66 -1.71
N THR A 34 12.58 2.27 -1.66
CA THR A 34 13.12 1.14 -2.40
C THR A 34 14.04 0.36 -1.47
N SER A 35 13.85 -0.98 -1.38
CA SER A 35 14.71 -1.85 -0.56
C SER A 35 15.89 -2.38 -1.36
N GLY A 36 16.83 -3.04 -0.65
CA GLY A 36 17.97 -3.72 -1.27
C GLY A 36 17.58 -4.85 -2.23
N ALA A 37 16.38 -5.43 -2.08
CA ALA A 37 15.83 -6.44 -2.98
C ALA A 37 14.97 -5.82 -4.10
N ASN A 38 15.06 -4.51 -4.31
CA ASN A 38 14.27 -3.74 -5.27
C ASN A 38 12.76 -3.76 -5.02
N ALA A 39 12.33 -4.02 -3.80
CA ALA A 39 10.94 -3.81 -3.40
C ALA A 39 10.64 -2.31 -3.43
N ALA A 40 9.49 -1.92 -3.94
CA ALA A 40 9.18 -0.52 -4.20
C ALA A 40 7.80 -0.11 -3.69
N GLY A 41 7.68 1.17 -3.34
CA GLY A 41 6.43 1.82 -2.96
C GLY A 41 6.03 1.58 -1.51
N ILE A 42 4.85 2.06 -1.15
CA ILE A 42 4.37 1.97 0.24
C ILE A 42 4.16 0.53 0.70
N TRP A 43 3.86 -0.39 -0.22
CA TRP A 43 3.64 -1.80 0.06
C TRP A 43 4.89 -2.68 -0.11
N GLN A 44 6.00 -2.09 -0.58
CA GLN A 44 7.27 -2.77 -0.81
C GLN A 44 7.12 -4.05 -1.63
N ILE A 45 6.58 -3.91 -2.83
CA ILE A 45 6.35 -5.01 -3.77
C ILE A 45 7.61 -5.24 -4.61
N ILE A 46 8.11 -6.48 -4.64
CA ILE A 46 9.26 -6.84 -5.46
C ILE A 46 8.86 -6.92 -6.94
N PRO A 47 9.82 -6.73 -7.87
CA PRO A 47 9.50 -6.66 -9.31
C PRO A 47 8.72 -7.86 -9.86
N SER A 48 9.10 -9.07 -9.52
CA SER A 48 8.43 -10.29 -10.00
C SER A 48 6.99 -10.40 -9.49
N THR A 49 6.76 -10.11 -8.22
CA THR A 49 5.42 -10.09 -7.63
C THR A 49 4.57 -9.01 -8.31
N GLY A 50 5.15 -7.83 -8.54
CA GLY A 50 4.46 -6.76 -9.26
C GLY A 50 3.99 -7.21 -10.64
N ARG A 51 4.85 -7.87 -11.40
CA ARG A 51 4.48 -8.40 -12.72
C ARG A 51 3.36 -9.44 -12.63
N ASN A 52 3.43 -10.32 -11.63
CA ASN A 52 2.41 -11.37 -11.43
C ASN A 52 1.03 -10.78 -11.12
N TYR A 53 0.96 -9.59 -10.54
CA TYR A 53 -0.29 -8.90 -10.23
C TYR A 53 -0.62 -7.78 -11.20
N GLY A 54 0.01 -7.77 -12.38
CA GLY A 54 -0.30 -6.82 -13.44
C GLY A 54 0.18 -5.39 -13.21
N LEU A 55 1.15 -5.19 -12.31
CA LEU A 55 1.72 -3.88 -12.04
C LEU A 55 2.81 -3.57 -13.09
N LYS A 56 2.50 -2.64 -14.00
CA LYS A 56 3.42 -2.22 -15.05
C LYS A 56 4.67 -1.56 -14.47
N GLN A 57 5.82 -1.94 -15.02
CA GLN A 57 7.12 -1.39 -14.64
C GLN A 57 7.86 -0.98 -15.92
N THR A 58 7.70 0.27 -16.31
CA THR A 58 8.29 0.82 -17.55
C THR A 58 9.22 1.99 -17.20
N ARG A 59 9.84 2.59 -18.22
CA ARG A 59 10.68 3.79 -18.04
C ARG A 59 9.89 4.98 -17.54
N SER A 60 8.62 5.09 -17.89
CA SER A 60 7.78 6.24 -17.58
C SER A 60 6.82 6.01 -16.43
N TYR A 61 6.59 4.74 -16.03
CA TYR A 61 5.61 4.41 -14.99
C TYR A 61 5.99 3.14 -14.24
N ASP A 62 5.97 3.23 -12.91
CA ASP A 62 6.11 2.07 -12.02
C ASP A 62 4.87 1.98 -11.14
N ALA A 63 3.97 1.05 -11.49
CA ALA A 63 2.70 0.87 -10.78
C ALA A 63 2.87 0.45 -9.32
N ARG A 64 4.03 -0.09 -8.94
CA ARG A 64 4.32 -0.47 -7.54
C ARG A 64 4.36 0.76 -6.62
N ARG A 65 4.64 1.95 -7.18
CA ARG A 65 4.67 3.23 -6.45
C ARG A 65 3.35 3.99 -6.53
N ASP A 66 2.43 3.54 -7.38
CA ASP A 66 1.08 4.09 -7.50
C ASP A 66 0.24 3.56 -6.32
N VAL A 67 -0.31 4.46 -5.51
CA VAL A 67 -1.04 4.06 -4.30
C VAL A 67 -2.30 3.25 -4.63
N VAL A 68 -2.98 3.59 -5.73
CA VAL A 68 -4.21 2.89 -6.14
C VAL A 68 -3.87 1.48 -6.64
N ALA A 69 -2.98 1.40 -7.62
CA ALA A 69 -2.61 0.13 -8.25
C ALA A 69 -1.93 -0.82 -7.27
N SER A 70 -0.98 -0.32 -6.46
CA SER A 70 -0.25 -1.15 -5.51
C SER A 70 -1.13 -1.62 -4.35
N THR A 71 -2.05 -0.80 -3.88
CA THR A 71 -3.00 -1.21 -2.83
C THR A 71 -3.92 -2.32 -3.33
N THR A 72 -4.46 -2.19 -4.54
CA THR A 72 -5.27 -3.24 -5.15
C THR A 72 -4.49 -4.55 -5.24
N ALA A 73 -3.27 -4.50 -5.75
CA ALA A 73 -2.42 -5.70 -5.88
C ALA A 73 -2.08 -6.32 -4.52
N ALA A 74 -1.70 -5.51 -3.54
CA ALA A 74 -1.37 -5.99 -2.20
C ALA A 74 -2.56 -6.68 -1.53
N LEU A 75 -3.75 -6.08 -1.62
CA LEU A 75 -4.96 -6.64 -1.03
C LEU A 75 -5.43 -7.90 -1.78
N ASP A 76 -5.30 -7.94 -3.10
CA ASP A 76 -5.56 -9.16 -3.89
C ASP A 76 -4.65 -10.30 -3.45
N MET A 77 -3.36 -10.02 -3.30
CA MET A 77 -2.38 -10.98 -2.83
C MET A 77 -2.72 -11.50 -1.43
N MET A 78 -3.07 -10.61 -0.52
CA MET A 78 -3.41 -11.01 0.86
C MET A 78 -4.71 -11.81 0.93
N GLN A 79 -5.70 -11.52 0.08
CA GLN A 79 -6.90 -12.34 -0.01
C GLN A 79 -6.58 -13.76 -0.48
N ARG A 80 -5.73 -13.89 -1.48
CA ARG A 80 -5.28 -15.20 -1.97
C ARG A 80 -4.51 -15.96 -0.88
N LEU A 81 -3.58 -15.32 -0.21
CA LEU A 81 -2.82 -15.92 0.88
C LEU A 81 -3.72 -16.31 2.05
N ASN A 82 -4.69 -15.48 2.39
CA ASN A 82 -5.62 -15.79 3.48
C ASN A 82 -6.45 -17.04 3.20
N LYS A 83 -6.89 -17.24 1.97
CA LYS A 83 -7.56 -18.48 1.56
C LYS A 83 -6.63 -19.69 1.67
N MET A 84 -5.37 -19.53 1.28
CA MET A 84 -4.36 -20.57 1.38
C MET A 84 -4.14 -21.02 2.83
N PHE A 85 -4.21 -20.10 3.78
CA PHE A 85 -4.00 -20.37 5.21
C PHE A 85 -5.32 -20.46 6.00
N ASP A 86 -6.41 -20.80 5.33
CA ASP A 86 -7.71 -21.08 5.96
C ASP A 86 -8.21 -19.96 6.88
N GLY A 87 -8.00 -18.71 6.51
CA GLY A 87 -8.45 -17.54 7.25
C GLY A 87 -7.51 -17.06 8.35
N ASP A 88 -6.32 -17.65 8.47
CA ASP A 88 -5.33 -17.23 9.47
C ASP A 88 -4.56 -15.99 9.00
N TRP A 89 -4.87 -14.84 9.58
CA TRP A 89 -4.26 -13.57 9.19
C TRP A 89 -2.80 -13.42 9.61
N LEU A 90 -2.38 -14.05 10.71
CA LEU A 90 -0.98 -14.00 11.13
C LEU A 90 -0.09 -14.75 10.13
N LEU A 91 -0.54 -15.92 9.68
CA LEU A 91 0.15 -16.68 8.63
C LEU A 91 0.12 -15.93 7.29
N THR A 92 -0.99 -15.28 6.97
CA THR A 92 -1.13 -14.46 5.77
C THR A 92 -0.11 -13.32 5.75
N VAL A 93 0.00 -12.57 6.82
CA VAL A 93 0.95 -11.45 6.94
C VAL A 93 2.39 -11.95 6.92
N ALA A 94 2.68 -13.06 7.59
CA ALA A 94 4.00 -13.69 7.55
C ALA A 94 4.38 -14.08 6.12
N ALA A 95 3.45 -14.68 5.37
CA ALA A 95 3.67 -15.06 3.98
C ALA A 95 3.83 -13.85 3.06
N TYR A 96 3.12 -12.76 3.33
CA TYR A 96 3.31 -11.50 2.60
C TYR A 96 4.76 -11.00 2.75
N ASN A 97 5.30 -11.06 3.95
CA ASN A 97 6.66 -10.60 4.24
C ASN A 97 7.74 -11.55 3.71
N SER A 98 7.62 -12.86 3.95
CA SER A 98 8.68 -13.83 3.69
C SER A 98 8.46 -14.73 2.47
N GLY A 99 7.29 -14.66 1.86
CA GLY A 99 6.87 -15.58 0.80
C GLY A 99 6.11 -16.80 1.34
N GLU A 100 5.09 -17.21 0.59
CA GLU A 100 4.23 -18.33 0.95
C GLU A 100 4.98 -19.66 1.06
N GLY A 101 5.98 -19.87 0.21
CA GLY A 101 6.77 -21.10 0.20
C GLY A 101 7.50 -21.33 1.52
N ARG A 102 8.05 -20.29 2.11
CA ARG A 102 8.75 -20.39 3.41
C ARG A 102 7.80 -20.76 4.54
N VAL A 103 6.62 -20.13 4.57
CA VAL A 103 5.62 -20.41 5.59
C VAL A 103 5.08 -21.83 5.45
N LEU A 104 4.75 -22.26 4.23
CA LEU A 104 4.27 -23.62 3.97
C LEU A 104 5.32 -24.66 4.35
N LYS A 105 6.59 -24.41 4.02
CA LYS A 105 7.70 -25.30 4.38
C LYS A 105 7.84 -25.44 5.89
N ALA A 106 7.76 -24.33 6.62
CA ALA A 106 7.85 -24.33 8.08
C ALA A 106 6.67 -25.08 8.71
N MET A 107 5.45 -24.90 8.17
CA MET A 107 4.28 -25.64 8.62
C MET A 107 4.42 -27.14 8.40
N LYS A 108 4.91 -27.53 7.22
CA LYS A 108 5.16 -28.95 6.88
C LYS A 108 6.17 -29.57 7.83
N ALA A 109 7.27 -28.86 8.13
CA ALA A 109 8.29 -29.34 9.04
C ALA A 109 7.73 -29.54 10.46
N ASN A 110 6.93 -28.60 10.95
CA ASN A 110 6.29 -28.72 12.28
C ASN A 110 5.28 -29.86 12.32
N LYS A 111 4.47 -30.01 11.29
CA LYS A 111 3.50 -31.10 11.19
C LYS A 111 4.17 -32.46 11.24
N ALA A 112 5.28 -32.63 10.54
CA ALA A 112 6.06 -33.87 10.54
C ALA A 112 6.63 -34.23 11.92
N ARG A 113 6.84 -33.22 12.78
CA ARG A 113 7.36 -33.38 14.14
C ARG A 113 6.26 -33.40 15.20
N GLY A 114 4.99 -33.40 14.81
CA GLY A 114 3.88 -33.33 15.74
C GLY A 114 3.74 -32.00 16.47
N LYS A 115 4.35 -30.93 15.95
CA LYS A 115 4.29 -29.59 16.53
C LYS A 115 3.17 -28.78 15.92
N SER A 116 2.73 -27.72 16.63
CA SER A 116 1.72 -26.78 16.14
C SER A 116 2.19 -26.03 14.89
N THR A 117 1.23 -25.71 14.01
CA THR A 117 1.47 -24.97 12.77
C THR A 117 1.00 -23.52 12.85
N ASP A 118 0.67 -23.01 14.05
CA ASP A 118 0.37 -21.59 14.23
C ASP A 118 1.61 -20.72 14.03
N PHE A 119 1.41 -19.45 13.73
CA PHE A 119 2.52 -18.52 13.43
C PHE A 119 3.61 -18.55 14.53
N TRP A 120 3.23 -18.53 15.81
CA TRP A 120 4.16 -18.42 16.92
C TRP A 120 5.05 -19.67 17.10
N SER A 121 4.59 -20.80 16.58
CA SER A 121 5.30 -22.09 16.68
C SER A 121 6.23 -22.35 15.49
N LEU A 122 6.16 -21.56 14.44
CA LEU A 122 6.92 -21.78 13.22
C LEU A 122 8.36 -21.23 13.30
N SER A 123 9.28 -21.94 12.67
CA SER A 123 10.65 -21.49 12.46
C SER A 123 10.70 -20.66 11.17
N LEU A 124 10.67 -19.35 11.31
CA LEU A 124 10.65 -18.38 10.21
C LEU A 124 11.88 -17.48 10.29
N PRO A 125 12.23 -16.76 9.19
CA PRO A 125 13.30 -15.77 9.23
C PRO A 125 13.08 -14.77 10.36
N GLN A 126 14.19 -14.29 10.95
CA GLN A 126 14.12 -13.34 12.06
C GLN A 126 13.34 -12.08 11.71
N GLU A 127 13.51 -11.58 10.48
CA GLU A 127 12.75 -10.43 9.97
C GLU A 127 11.24 -10.67 10.08
N THR A 128 10.78 -11.85 9.66
CA THR A 128 9.36 -12.21 9.70
C THR A 128 8.85 -12.37 11.13
N LYS A 129 9.67 -12.95 12.01
CA LYS A 129 9.34 -13.09 13.43
C LYS A 129 9.15 -11.75 14.13
N ILE A 130 9.80 -10.70 13.65
CA ILE A 130 9.67 -9.34 14.16
C ILE A 130 8.53 -8.58 13.46
N TYR A 131 8.35 -8.82 12.17
CA TYR A 131 7.40 -8.13 11.31
C TYR A 131 5.96 -8.24 11.81
N VAL A 132 5.49 -9.45 12.07
CA VAL A 132 4.11 -9.68 12.52
C VAL A 132 3.86 -9.08 13.91
N PRO A 133 4.72 -9.32 14.92
CA PRO A 133 4.56 -8.66 16.22
C PRO A 133 4.61 -7.14 16.14
N LYS A 134 5.42 -6.58 15.23
CA LYS A 134 5.51 -5.14 15.01
C LYS A 134 4.18 -4.55 14.55
N MET A 135 3.51 -5.22 13.61
CA MET A 135 2.16 -4.83 13.18
C MET A 135 1.18 -4.88 14.35
N LEU A 136 1.21 -5.96 15.14
CA LEU A 136 0.32 -6.12 16.30
C LEU A 136 0.61 -5.06 17.38
N ALA A 137 1.87 -4.73 17.61
CA ALA A 137 2.27 -3.69 18.56
C ALA A 137 1.75 -2.32 18.12
N LEU A 138 1.87 -1.98 16.83
CA LEU A 138 1.33 -0.73 16.29
C LEU A 138 -0.20 -0.68 16.45
N SER A 139 -0.89 -1.79 16.20
CA SER A 139 -2.33 -1.89 16.39
C SER A 139 -2.70 -1.61 17.84
N ASP A 140 -1.99 -2.20 18.80
CA ASP A 140 -2.23 -1.99 20.22
C ASP A 140 -1.98 -0.53 20.63
N ILE A 141 -0.88 0.07 20.17
CA ILE A 141 -0.57 1.48 20.44
C ILE A 141 -1.66 2.40 19.92
N LEU A 142 -2.16 2.17 18.71
CA LEU A 142 -3.20 3.00 18.11
C LEU A 142 -4.55 2.84 18.80
N LYS A 143 -4.91 1.62 19.19
CA LYS A 143 -6.16 1.35 19.94
C LYS A 143 -6.12 1.91 21.36
N ASN A 144 -4.96 1.96 21.98
CA ASN A 144 -4.76 2.38 23.36
C ASN A 144 -3.83 3.60 23.44
N SER A 145 -3.98 4.54 22.53
CA SER A 145 -3.08 5.70 22.40
C SER A 145 -2.96 6.50 23.70
N LYS A 146 -4.06 6.69 24.42
CA LYS A 146 -4.06 7.43 25.69
C LYS A 146 -3.22 6.72 26.76
N ARG A 147 -3.28 5.38 26.83
CA ARG A 147 -2.52 4.58 27.78
C ARG A 147 -1.01 4.73 27.58
N TYR A 148 -0.57 4.85 26.31
CA TYR A 148 0.84 4.99 25.94
C TYR A 148 1.29 6.43 25.84
N GLY A 149 0.42 7.40 26.16
CA GLY A 149 0.73 8.82 26.04
C GLY A 149 0.96 9.32 24.62
N VAL A 150 0.44 8.59 23.64
CA VAL A 150 0.56 8.94 22.21
C VAL A 150 -0.60 9.83 21.81
N GLN A 151 -0.31 10.96 21.19
CA GLN A 151 -1.32 11.80 20.56
C GLN A 151 -1.45 11.43 19.09
N LEU A 152 -2.65 11.03 18.70
CA LEU A 152 -2.95 10.74 17.30
C LEU A 152 -3.37 12.03 16.60
N PRO A 153 -2.96 12.26 15.34
CA PRO A 153 -3.46 13.38 14.55
C PRO A 153 -4.99 13.32 14.43
N THR A 154 -5.63 14.48 14.48
CA THR A 154 -7.07 14.55 14.21
C THR A 154 -7.32 14.17 12.76
N PRO A 155 -8.25 13.22 12.49
CA PRO A 155 -8.59 12.88 11.11
C PRO A 155 -9.08 14.11 10.33
N ASP A 156 -8.55 14.29 9.13
CA ASP A 156 -8.94 15.37 8.23
C ASP A 156 -9.24 14.79 6.84
N GLU A 157 -10.51 14.56 6.55
CA GLU A 157 -10.96 13.97 5.28
C GLU A 157 -10.58 14.83 4.08
N SER A 158 -10.41 16.15 4.25
CA SER A 158 -10.01 17.05 3.15
C SER A 158 -8.61 16.71 2.61
N ARG A 159 -7.77 16.07 3.43
CA ARG A 159 -6.43 15.63 3.07
C ARG A 159 -6.41 14.21 2.50
N ALA A 160 -7.51 13.48 2.61
CA ALA A 160 -7.62 12.14 2.01
C ALA A 160 -7.43 12.26 0.49
N LEU A 161 -6.78 11.24 -0.10
CA LEU A 161 -6.57 11.23 -1.54
C LEU A 161 -7.87 10.92 -2.28
N ALA A 162 -8.09 11.64 -3.36
CA ALA A 162 -9.18 11.40 -4.28
C ALA A 162 -8.59 11.13 -5.67
N ARG A 163 -9.24 10.24 -6.40
CA ARG A 163 -8.87 9.88 -7.76
C ARG A 163 -9.66 10.76 -8.75
N VAL A 164 -8.95 11.56 -9.52
CA VAL A 164 -9.53 12.42 -10.55
C VAL A 164 -9.21 11.83 -11.91
N ARG A 165 -10.23 11.47 -12.68
CA ARG A 165 -10.08 10.87 -13.99
C ARG A 165 -9.53 11.88 -15.02
N LEU A 166 -8.62 11.41 -15.88
CA LEU A 166 -8.07 12.18 -16.98
C LEU A 166 -8.60 11.64 -18.31
N SER A 167 -9.22 12.49 -19.12
CA SER A 167 -9.66 12.14 -20.46
C SER A 167 -8.54 12.30 -21.50
N ASN A 168 -7.62 13.22 -21.24
CA ASN A 168 -6.48 13.51 -22.11
C ASN A 168 -5.20 13.62 -21.29
N PRO A 169 -4.02 13.41 -21.89
CA PRO A 169 -2.75 13.68 -21.22
C PRO A 169 -2.67 15.14 -20.78
N VAL A 170 -2.10 15.36 -19.60
CA VAL A 170 -1.93 16.70 -19.04
C VAL A 170 -0.55 16.80 -18.39
N ASP A 171 0.10 17.96 -18.53
CA ASP A 171 1.36 18.23 -17.85
C ASP A 171 1.11 18.47 -16.36
N ILE A 172 2.00 17.93 -15.52
CA ILE A 172 1.88 18.06 -14.07
C ILE A 172 1.87 19.52 -13.61
N GLN A 173 2.58 20.41 -14.35
CA GLN A 173 2.56 21.84 -14.05
C GLN A 173 1.17 22.45 -14.25
N GLN A 174 0.44 22.00 -15.26
CA GLN A 174 -0.95 22.44 -15.48
C GLN A 174 -1.84 22.04 -14.28
N VAL A 175 -1.68 20.83 -13.77
CA VAL A 175 -2.42 20.39 -12.57
C VAL A 175 -2.02 21.20 -11.34
N ALA A 176 -0.72 21.51 -11.22
CA ALA A 176 -0.24 22.39 -10.14
C ALA A 176 -0.91 23.76 -10.20
N ASP A 177 -0.98 24.34 -11.38
CA ASP A 177 -1.62 25.66 -11.60
C ASP A 177 -3.13 25.63 -11.31
N MET A 178 -3.81 24.55 -11.71
CA MET A 178 -5.26 24.38 -11.48
C MET A 178 -5.61 24.19 -10.01
N THR A 179 -4.72 23.57 -9.23
CA THR A 179 -5.00 23.22 -7.82
C THR A 179 -4.35 24.15 -6.82
N GLY A 180 -3.36 24.91 -7.22
CA GLY A 180 -2.51 25.66 -6.31
C GLY A 180 -1.52 24.81 -5.54
N MET A 181 -1.38 23.52 -5.88
CA MET A 181 -0.43 22.61 -5.25
C MET A 181 0.96 22.72 -5.88
N SER A 182 1.99 22.39 -5.10
CA SER A 182 3.34 22.29 -5.64
C SER A 182 3.48 21.05 -6.52
N VAL A 183 4.32 21.14 -7.56
CA VAL A 183 4.69 20.01 -8.40
C VAL A 183 5.30 18.89 -7.57
N SER A 184 6.11 19.22 -6.56
CA SER A 184 6.74 18.25 -5.66
C SER A 184 5.70 17.40 -4.93
N LYS A 185 4.66 18.01 -4.37
CA LYS A 185 3.57 17.26 -3.70
C LYS A 185 2.77 16.40 -4.66
N LEU A 186 2.48 16.94 -5.85
CA LEU A 186 1.79 16.16 -6.88
C LEU A 186 2.60 14.94 -7.31
N LYS A 187 3.92 15.07 -7.44
CA LYS A 187 4.80 13.93 -7.72
C LYS A 187 4.79 12.89 -6.60
N THR A 188 4.73 13.33 -5.36
CA THR A 188 4.65 12.42 -4.22
C THR A 188 3.35 11.61 -4.25
N PHE A 189 2.20 12.26 -4.49
CA PHE A 189 0.90 11.59 -4.54
C PHE A 189 0.72 10.75 -5.81
N ASN A 190 1.54 10.97 -6.83
CA ASN A 190 1.51 10.27 -8.11
C ASN A 190 2.88 9.65 -8.43
N ALA A 191 3.49 9.04 -7.43
CA ALA A 191 4.88 8.57 -7.47
C ALA A 191 5.16 7.49 -8.52
N GLY A 192 4.12 6.82 -9.02
CA GLY A 192 4.27 5.85 -10.11
C GLY A 192 4.68 6.49 -11.43
N VAL A 193 4.27 7.74 -11.67
CA VAL A 193 4.61 8.49 -12.89
C VAL A 193 6.01 9.07 -12.74
N LYS A 194 6.93 8.66 -13.61
CA LYS A 194 8.35 9.07 -13.53
C LYS A 194 8.63 10.38 -14.25
N GLY A 195 7.81 10.76 -15.21
CA GLY A 195 7.94 12.00 -15.98
C GLY A 195 7.03 13.10 -15.48
N SER A 196 6.79 14.08 -16.35
CA SER A 196 5.95 15.24 -16.06
C SER A 196 4.58 15.19 -16.73
N THR A 197 4.31 14.19 -17.58
CA THR A 197 3.04 14.04 -18.28
C THR A 197 2.18 12.98 -17.62
N LEU A 198 1.00 13.39 -17.18
CA LEU A 198 0.01 12.51 -16.55
C LEU A 198 -1.00 12.03 -17.60
N GLY A 199 -1.43 10.76 -17.49
CA GLY A 199 -2.45 10.21 -18.37
C GLY A 199 -1.98 9.80 -19.77
N ALA A 200 -0.67 9.80 -20.05
CA ALA A 200 -0.13 9.41 -21.36
C ALA A 200 0.21 7.93 -21.43
N SER A 201 1.17 7.48 -20.62
CA SER A 201 1.66 6.10 -20.63
C SER A 201 1.44 5.38 -19.31
N GLY A 202 0.73 6.01 -18.40
CA GLY A 202 0.37 5.49 -17.09
C GLY A 202 -1.14 5.46 -16.92
N PRO A 203 -1.63 5.55 -15.68
CA PRO A 203 -3.06 5.50 -15.41
C PRO A 203 -3.78 6.75 -15.93
N GLN A 204 -5.05 6.58 -16.30
CA GLN A 204 -5.91 7.66 -16.78
C GLN A 204 -6.55 8.40 -15.59
N TYR A 205 -5.76 8.68 -14.57
CA TYR A 205 -6.17 9.45 -13.40
C TYR A 205 -4.99 10.16 -12.75
N VAL A 206 -5.28 11.13 -11.93
CA VAL A 206 -4.32 11.79 -11.05
C VAL A 206 -4.88 11.77 -9.62
N MET A 207 -4.01 11.57 -8.64
CA MET A 207 -4.36 11.59 -7.22
C MET A 207 -4.06 12.96 -6.63
N VAL A 208 -5.06 13.55 -5.99
CA VAL A 208 -4.95 14.83 -5.28
C VAL A 208 -5.72 14.75 -3.96
N PRO A 209 -5.43 15.61 -2.97
CA PRO A 209 -6.27 15.70 -1.79
C PRO A 209 -7.71 16.03 -2.15
N GLN A 210 -8.65 15.47 -1.40
CA GLN A 210 -10.09 15.63 -1.64
C GLN A 210 -10.51 17.10 -1.79
N LYS A 211 -9.91 17.99 -1.03
CA LYS A 211 -10.21 19.43 -1.08
C LYS A 211 -9.92 20.09 -2.45
N HIS A 212 -9.08 19.46 -3.28
CA HIS A 212 -8.72 19.98 -4.60
C HIS A 212 -9.43 19.24 -5.75
N ALA A 213 -10.08 18.13 -5.45
CA ALA A 213 -10.61 17.25 -6.48
C ALA A 213 -11.70 17.91 -7.35
N GLU A 214 -12.66 18.57 -6.74
CA GLU A 214 -13.78 19.19 -7.46
C GLU A 214 -13.32 20.33 -8.36
N GLN A 215 -12.47 21.22 -7.84
CA GLN A 215 -11.89 22.31 -8.62
C GLN A 215 -11.09 21.78 -9.80
N LEU A 216 -10.33 20.72 -9.60
CA LEU A 216 -9.54 20.09 -10.66
C LEU A 216 -10.45 19.50 -11.75
N ARG A 217 -11.50 18.79 -11.37
CA ARG A 217 -12.48 18.24 -12.32
C ARG A 217 -13.11 19.34 -13.18
N GLU A 218 -13.50 20.45 -12.56
CA GLU A 218 -14.07 21.60 -13.26
C GLU A 218 -13.06 22.22 -14.23
N SER A 219 -11.83 22.44 -13.79
CA SER A 219 -10.77 23.01 -14.61
C SER A 219 -10.42 22.12 -15.81
N LEU A 220 -10.39 20.79 -15.61
CA LEU A 220 -10.13 19.85 -16.70
C LEU A 220 -11.28 19.79 -17.71
N ALA A 221 -12.52 19.96 -17.26
CA ALA A 221 -13.70 19.94 -18.12
C ALA A 221 -13.80 21.19 -19.01
N SER A 222 -13.26 22.32 -18.55
CA SER A 222 -13.31 23.60 -19.28
C SER A 222 -12.11 23.86 -20.20
N GLY A 223 -11.13 22.96 -20.22
CA GLY A 223 -9.88 23.07 -21.03
C GLY A 223 -9.81 22.06 -22.19
#